data_b214064300a69330fcab22d41a23b57b
#
_entry.id   b214064300a69330fcab22d41a23b57b
#
_cell.length_a   1.000
_cell.length_b   1.000
_cell.length_c   1.000
_cell.angle_alpha   90.00
_cell.angle_beta   90.00
_cell.angle_gamma   90.00
#
_symmetry.space_group_name_H-M   'P 1'
#
loop_
_entity.id
_entity.type
_entity.pdbx_description
1 polymer ?
#
loop_
_entity_poly.entity_id
_entity_poly.type
_entity_poly.pdbx_seq_one_letter_code
_entity_poly.pdbx_strand_id
1 'polypeptide(L)'
;GLGDVYKRQLIDGGATVWENGAKRPAHYGDVVILLRSANSIGPVYRAALEAHGIPVSAETSGGFYTSEEVSVLRSLLAVVDNPHQDVPLIAALRSPLFGLTADDLAAVRTCDREHDFYTAVTLAAETRDDCRDFLDVLARYRALSIELPLSEFLWHVVDDRAVMALTSAMPDGELRRRNVLLLLDLAQQFEQTGARGLRTCDREHDFYTAV
;
A
#
# COMPACT_ATOMS: atom_id res chain seq x y z
N GLY A 1 -15.15 15.81 24.26
CA GLY A 1 -15.51 15.05 25.47
C GLY A 1 -14.47 15.20 26.58
N LEU A 2 -14.71 14.67 27.76
CA LEU A 2 -13.83 14.77 28.94
C LEU A 2 -12.35 14.37 28.66
N GLY A 3 -12.11 13.46 27.76
CA GLY A 3 -10.75 12.98 27.43
C GLY A 3 -9.85 14.00 26.72
N ASP A 4 -10.40 14.89 25.93
CA ASP A 4 -9.65 15.86 25.12
C ASP A 4 -9.18 17.03 25.97
N VAL A 5 -10.04 17.47 26.92
CA VAL A 5 -9.73 18.49 27.88
C VAL A 5 -8.59 18.03 28.81
N TYR A 6 -8.61 16.77 29.24
CA TYR A 6 -7.58 16.20 30.12
C TYR A 6 -6.20 16.16 29.51
N LYS A 7 -6.09 15.83 28.21
CA LYS A 7 -4.78 15.73 27.53
C LYS A 7 -4.15 17.10 27.33
N ARG A 8 -4.93 18.08 26.94
CA ARG A 8 -4.45 19.46 26.82
C ARG A 8 -4.04 20.01 28.18
N GLN A 9 -4.82 19.75 29.22
CA GLN A 9 -4.48 20.13 30.58
C GLN A 9 -3.20 19.46 31.09
N LEU A 10 -2.92 18.21 30.73
CA LEU A 10 -1.68 17.53 31.12
C LEU A 10 -0.45 18.20 30.49
N ILE A 11 -0.49 18.53 29.20
CA ILE A 11 0.62 19.18 28.51
C ILE A 11 0.76 20.65 28.96
N ASP A 12 -0.32 21.41 28.93
CA ASP A 12 -0.34 22.82 29.34
C ASP A 12 -0.07 22.98 30.87
N GLY A 13 -0.41 21.97 31.67
CA GLY A 13 -0.13 21.90 33.10
C GLY A 13 1.31 21.51 33.45
N GLY A 14 2.18 21.35 32.48
CA GLY A 14 3.62 21.09 32.71
C GLY A 14 3.92 19.66 33.19
N ALA A 15 3.12 18.66 32.79
CA ALA A 15 3.43 17.26 33.05
C ALA A 15 4.83 16.91 32.55
N THR A 16 5.55 16.06 33.28
CA THR A 16 6.91 15.63 32.90
C THR A 16 7.00 14.13 32.73
N VAL A 17 7.84 13.69 31.81
CA VAL A 17 8.17 12.28 31.58
C VAL A 17 9.65 12.04 31.86
N TRP A 18 9.99 10.80 32.21
CA TRP A 18 11.39 10.39 32.37
C TRP A 18 11.91 9.85 31.03
N GLU A 19 13.04 10.38 30.58
CA GLU A 19 13.75 9.91 29.39
C GLU A 19 15.26 9.88 29.67
N ASN A 20 15.88 8.74 29.45
CA ASN A 20 17.33 8.52 29.68
C ASN A 20 17.84 8.97 31.08
N GLY A 21 17.01 8.79 32.11
CA GLY A 21 17.37 9.16 33.49
C GLY A 21 17.19 10.64 33.86
N ALA A 22 16.67 11.46 32.97
CA ALA A 22 16.34 12.87 33.22
C ALA A 22 14.82 13.12 33.03
N LYS A 23 14.31 14.14 33.75
CA LYS A 23 12.93 14.61 33.57
C LYS A 23 12.91 15.65 32.43
N ARG A 24 11.99 15.50 31.50
CA ARG A 24 11.67 16.52 30.49
C ARG A 24 10.17 16.83 30.47
N PRO A 25 9.75 17.98 29.93
CA PRO A 25 8.34 18.26 29.67
C PRO A 25 7.72 17.18 28.79
N ALA A 26 6.47 16.80 29.08
CA ALA A 26 5.73 15.88 28.26
C ALA A 26 5.27 16.54 26.95
N HIS A 27 5.32 15.80 25.86
CA HIS A 27 4.81 16.21 24.54
C HIS A 27 3.62 15.33 24.14
N TYR A 28 2.85 15.74 23.13
CA TYR A 28 1.71 14.94 22.64
C TYR A 28 2.12 13.53 22.21
N GLY A 29 3.35 13.34 21.70
CA GLY A 29 3.90 12.04 21.34
C GLY A 29 4.13 11.08 22.51
N ASP A 30 4.12 11.56 23.76
CA ASP A 30 4.27 10.73 24.97
C ASP A 30 2.91 10.17 25.44
N VAL A 31 1.81 10.60 24.84
CA VAL A 31 0.45 10.21 25.24
C VAL A 31 -0.08 9.13 24.31
N VAL A 32 -0.34 7.95 24.82
CA VAL A 32 -0.93 6.84 24.06
C VAL A 32 -2.38 6.63 24.47
N ILE A 33 -3.25 6.41 23.49
CA ILE A 33 -4.65 6.04 23.68
C ILE A 33 -4.83 4.59 23.29
N LEU A 34 -5.10 3.74 24.24
CA LEU A 34 -5.41 2.35 23.98
C LEU A 34 -6.91 2.17 23.80
N LEU A 35 -7.31 1.65 22.64
CA LEU A 35 -8.70 1.38 22.28
C LEU A 35 -8.90 -0.13 22.10
N ARG A 36 -10.01 -0.65 22.59
CA ARG A 36 -10.37 -2.07 22.43
C ARG A 36 -10.66 -2.43 20.96
N SER A 37 -11.10 -1.47 20.17
CA SER A 37 -11.35 -1.59 18.72
C SER A 37 -10.85 -0.33 18.02
N ALA A 38 -9.52 -0.28 17.78
CA ALA A 38 -8.86 0.88 17.19
C ALA A 38 -9.38 1.18 15.76
N ASN A 39 -9.67 0.14 14.98
CA ASN A 39 -10.12 0.30 13.59
C ASN A 39 -11.52 0.93 13.46
N SER A 40 -12.45 0.64 14.39
CA SER A 40 -13.83 1.15 14.31
C SER A 40 -13.99 2.49 15.02
N ILE A 41 -13.34 2.68 16.17
CA ILE A 41 -13.52 3.86 17.02
C ILE A 41 -12.37 4.88 16.83
N GLY A 42 -11.20 4.43 16.36
CA GLY A 42 -10.01 5.25 16.11
C GLY A 42 -10.28 6.49 15.26
N PRO A 43 -10.97 6.37 14.11
CA PRO A 43 -11.29 7.53 13.25
C PRO A 43 -12.10 8.62 13.98
N VAL A 44 -13.05 8.23 14.85
CA VAL A 44 -13.86 9.17 15.64
C VAL A 44 -12.98 9.92 16.65
N TYR A 45 -12.08 9.22 17.33
CA TYR A 45 -11.13 9.83 18.27
C TYR A 45 -10.15 10.76 17.55
N ARG A 46 -9.63 10.34 16.38
CA ARG A 46 -8.75 11.16 15.56
C ARG A 46 -9.44 12.47 15.19
N ALA A 47 -10.61 12.42 14.56
CA ALA A 47 -11.35 13.60 14.16
C ALA A 47 -11.64 14.56 15.34
N ALA A 48 -12.00 14.01 16.51
CA ALA A 48 -12.24 14.80 17.70
C ALA A 48 -10.98 15.49 18.23
N LEU A 49 -9.82 14.84 18.20
CA LEU A 49 -8.55 15.39 18.65
C LEU A 49 -8.02 16.45 17.69
N GLU A 50 -8.06 16.17 16.38
CA GLU A 50 -7.66 17.10 15.33
C GLU A 50 -8.51 18.38 15.34
N ALA A 51 -9.83 18.25 15.57
CA ALA A 51 -10.72 19.41 15.73
C ALA A 51 -10.33 20.32 16.92
N HIS A 52 -9.58 19.79 17.90
CA HIS A 52 -9.04 20.55 19.02
C HIS A 52 -7.56 20.94 18.84
N GLY A 53 -7.00 20.76 17.63
CA GLY A 53 -5.61 21.10 17.30
C GLY A 53 -4.56 20.19 17.96
N ILE A 54 -4.98 18.98 18.38
CA ILE A 54 -4.07 17.98 18.96
C ILE A 54 -3.58 17.07 17.83
N PRO A 55 -2.26 17.01 17.54
CA PRO A 55 -1.71 16.12 16.54
C PRO A 55 -1.92 14.66 16.96
N VAL A 56 -2.40 13.82 16.04
CA VAL A 56 -2.68 12.41 16.27
C VAL A 56 -1.95 11.55 15.27
N SER A 57 -1.18 10.59 15.77
CA SER A 57 -0.71 9.45 15.00
C SER A 57 -1.52 8.23 15.43
N ALA A 58 -2.25 7.61 14.53
CA ALA A 58 -2.98 6.38 14.79
C ALA A 58 -2.36 5.24 13.99
N GLU A 59 -1.76 4.29 14.69
CA GLU A 59 -1.43 2.99 14.12
C GLU A 59 -2.71 2.17 14.01
N THR A 60 -3.36 2.23 12.87
CA THR A 60 -4.46 1.30 12.55
C THR A 60 -3.84 0.08 11.90
N SER A 61 -3.63 -0.98 12.67
CA SER A 61 -3.08 -2.25 12.18
C SER A 61 -3.89 -2.87 11.03
N GLY A 62 -5.13 -2.45 10.82
CA GLY A 62 -5.94 -2.83 9.67
C GLY A 62 -5.82 -1.91 8.46
N GLY A 63 -5.21 -0.72 8.63
CA GLY A 63 -5.11 0.28 7.56
C GLY A 63 -3.98 -0.02 6.57
N PHE A 64 -2.92 -0.70 6.97
CA PHE A 64 -1.80 -1.03 6.11
C PHE A 64 -2.23 -1.94 4.95
N TYR A 65 -2.80 -3.09 5.24
CA TYR A 65 -3.18 -4.09 4.22
C TYR A 65 -4.33 -3.65 3.30
N THR A 66 -5.16 -2.72 3.76
CA THR A 66 -6.27 -2.15 3.01
C THR A 66 -5.95 -0.78 2.42
N SER A 67 -4.75 -0.27 2.66
CA SER A 67 -4.33 1.00 2.06
C SER A 67 -4.22 0.87 0.54
N GLU A 68 -4.55 1.94 -0.16
CA GLU A 68 -4.62 1.97 -1.63
C GLU A 68 -3.26 1.62 -2.25
N GLU A 69 -2.18 2.22 -1.77
CA GLU A 69 -0.82 2.00 -2.27
C GLU A 69 -0.35 0.55 -2.10
N VAL A 70 -0.65 -0.08 -0.96
CA VAL A 70 -0.31 -1.50 -0.72
C VAL A 70 -1.20 -2.41 -1.57
N SER A 71 -2.50 -2.13 -1.65
CA SER A 71 -3.43 -2.88 -2.50
C SER A 71 -3.05 -2.84 -3.98
N VAL A 72 -2.61 -1.69 -4.48
CA VAL A 72 -2.14 -1.53 -5.87
C VAL A 72 -0.88 -2.35 -6.13
N LEU A 73 0.12 -2.27 -5.24
CA LEU A 73 1.35 -3.04 -5.39
C LEU A 73 1.07 -4.55 -5.29
N ARG A 74 0.22 -4.99 -4.37
CA ARG A 74 -0.21 -6.40 -4.28
C ARG A 74 -0.89 -6.86 -5.56
N SER A 75 -1.79 -6.05 -6.11
CA SER A 75 -2.48 -6.37 -7.35
C SER A 75 -1.49 -6.49 -8.51
N LEU A 76 -0.50 -5.61 -8.59
CA LEU A 76 0.55 -5.70 -9.60
C LEU A 76 1.39 -6.98 -9.42
N LEU A 77 1.79 -7.33 -8.20
CA LEU A 77 2.52 -8.57 -7.94
C LEU A 77 1.71 -9.82 -8.33
N ALA A 78 0.41 -9.82 -8.01
CA ALA A 78 -0.49 -10.91 -8.39
C ALA A 78 -0.60 -11.05 -9.93
N VAL A 79 -0.62 -9.93 -10.66
CA VAL A 79 -0.65 -9.93 -12.14
C VAL A 79 0.69 -10.36 -12.74
N VAL A 80 1.81 -9.98 -12.14
CA VAL A 80 3.14 -10.46 -12.56
C VAL A 80 3.23 -11.97 -12.42
N ASP A 81 2.71 -12.52 -11.33
CA ASP A 81 2.65 -13.97 -11.12
C ASP A 81 1.68 -14.64 -12.11
N ASN A 82 0.43 -14.17 -12.13
CA ASN A 82 -0.63 -14.72 -12.99
C ASN A 82 -1.51 -13.60 -13.55
N PRO A 83 -1.35 -13.20 -14.82
CA PRO A 83 -2.13 -12.12 -15.44
C PRO A 83 -3.59 -12.47 -15.71
N HIS A 84 -3.97 -13.75 -15.64
CA HIS A 84 -5.34 -14.22 -15.88
C HIS A 84 -6.29 -14.03 -14.68
N GLN A 85 -5.93 -13.15 -13.75
CA GLN A 85 -6.76 -12.76 -12.61
C GLN A 85 -7.39 -11.39 -12.88
N ASP A 86 -8.64 -11.35 -13.31
CA ASP A 86 -9.33 -10.13 -13.75
C ASP A 86 -9.31 -9.02 -12.69
N VAL A 87 -9.60 -9.33 -11.43
CA VAL A 87 -9.71 -8.32 -10.37
C VAL A 87 -8.37 -7.63 -10.10
N PRO A 88 -7.25 -8.34 -9.84
CA PRO A 88 -5.94 -7.70 -9.71
C PRO A 88 -5.50 -6.96 -10.96
N LEU A 89 -5.76 -7.50 -12.15
CA LEU A 89 -5.38 -6.88 -13.42
C LEU A 89 -6.10 -5.54 -13.63
N ILE A 90 -7.41 -5.50 -13.45
CA ILE A 90 -8.20 -4.28 -13.55
C ILE A 90 -7.76 -3.26 -12.48
N ALA A 91 -7.49 -3.72 -11.25
CA ALA A 91 -7.00 -2.85 -10.18
C ALA A 91 -5.64 -2.24 -10.52
N ALA A 92 -4.70 -3.02 -11.05
CA ALA A 92 -3.40 -2.53 -11.47
C ALA A 92 -3.52 -1.52 -12.62
N LEU A 93 -4.27 -1.83 -13.68
CA LEU A 93 -4.46 -0.95 -14.84
C LEU A 93 -5.11 0.38 -14.46
N ARG A 94 -6.10 0.36 -13.56
CA ARG A 94 -6.79 1.56 -13.09
C ARG A 94 -5.95 2.41 -12.13
N SER A 95 -4.94 1.84 -11.54
CA SER A 95 -4.10 2.53 -10.56
C SER A 95 -3.33 3.70 -11.19
N PRO A 96 -2.83 4.65 -10.37
CA PRO A 96 -1.96 5.71 -10.84
C PRO A 96 -0.67 5.22 -11.53
N LEU A 97 -0.33 3.94 -11.40
CA LEU A 97 0.85 3.35 -12.04
C LEU A 97 0.68 3.18 -13.56
N PHE A 98 -0.55 2.95 -14.02
CA PHE A 98 -0.87 2.78 -15.45
C PHE A 98 -1.91 3.77 -15.94
N GLY A 99 -2.79 4.28 -15.08
CA GLY A 99 -3.63 5.44 -15.32
C GLY A 99 -4.82 5.22 -16.25
N LEU A 100 -5.22 3.98 -16.56
CA LEU A 100 -6.40 3.74 -17.37
C LEU A 100 -7.67 4.17 -16.64
N THR A 101 -8.54 4.88 -17.34
CA THR A 101 -9.85 5.28 -16.82
C THR A 101 -10.86 4.13 -16.84
N ALA A 102 -12.01 4.31 -16.19
CA ALA A 102 -13.09 3.34 -16.26
C ALA A 102 -13.61 3.16 -17.70
N ASP A 103 -13.63 4.25 -18.49
CA ASP A 103 -14.04 4.22 -19.88
C ASP A 103 -13.03 3.47 -20.77
N ASP A 104 -11.73 3.63 -20.49
CA ASP A 104 -10.69 2.86 -21.17
C ASP A 104 -10.84 1.36 -20.91
N LEU A 105 -11.04 0.97 -19.65
CA LEU A 105 -11.25 -0.42 -19.28
C LEU A 105 -12.53 -0.99 -19.91
N ALA A 106 -13.61 -0.19 -19.99
CA ALA A 106 -14.81 -0.59 -20.69
C ALA A 106 -14.56 -0.77 -22.19
N ALA A 107 -13.78 0.12 -22.82
CA ALA A 107 -13.38 0.00 -24.23
C ALA A 107 -12.53 -1.26 -24.47
N VAL A 108 -11.56 -1.54 -23.60
CA VAL A 108 -10.76 -2.77 -23.65
C VAL A 108 -11.67 -4.02 -23.57
N ARG A 109 -12.63 -4.03 -22.63
CA ARG A 109 -13.56 -5.17 -22.48
C ARG A 109 -14.42 -5.39 -23.71
N THR A 110 -14.65 -4.38 -24.56
CA THR A 110 -15.39 -4.54 -25.82
C THR A 110 -14.60 -5.31 -26.88
N CYS A 111 -13.27 -5.39 -26.78
CA CYS A 111 -12.42 -6.14 -27.71
C CYS A 111 -12.61 -7.66 -27.54
N ASP A 112 -12.86 -8.11 -26.33
CA ASP A 112 -13.24 -9.48 -26.01
C ASP A 112 -14.18 -9.52 -24.80
N ARG A 113 -15.35 -10.12 -24.95
CA ARG A 113 -16.37 -10.23 -23.90
C ARG A 113 -16.51 -11.64 -23.34
N GLU A 114 -15.89 -12.62 -23.97
CA GLU A 114 -16.10 -14.05 -23.70
C GLU A 114 -15.00 -14.62 -22.81
N HIS A 115 -13.76 -14.13 -22.98
CA HIS A 115 -12.60 -14.62 -22.22
C HIS A 115 -12.25 -13.71 -21.04
N ASP A 116 -11.14 -13.99 -20.39
CA ASP A 116 -10.60 -13.17 -19.30
C ASP A 116 -10.18 -11.77 -19.75
N PHE A 117 -9.96 -10.88 -18.79
CA PHE A 117 -9.61 -9.49 -19.11
C PHE A 117 -8.23 -9.36 -19.72
N TYR A 118 -7.30 -10.29 -19.42
CA TYR A 118 -5.95 -10.29 -20.01
C TYR A 118 -6.00 -10.56 -21.53
N THR A 119 -6.86 -11.46 -21.98
CA THR A 119 -7.12 -11.68 -23.41
C THR A 119 -7.66 -10.42 -24.06
N ALA A 120 -8.60 -9.72 -23.43
CA ALA A 120 -9.11 -8.45 -23.94
C ALA A 120 -8.03 -7.37 -24.05
N VAL A 121 -7.15 -7.26 -23.05
CA VAL A 121 -5.97 -6.33 -23.07
C VAL A 121 -5.03 -6.69 -24.22
N THR A 122 -4.75 -7.97 -24.42
CA THR A 122 -3.87 -8.43 -25.50
C THR A 122 -4.41 -8.08 -26.89
N LEU A 123 -5.71 -8.26 -27.11
CA LEU A 123 -6.37 -7.87 -28.35
C LEU A 123 -6.44 -6.34 -28.52
N ALA A 124 -6.73 -5.61 -27.43
CA ALA A 124 -6.74 -4.15 -27.47
C ALA A 124 -5.36 -3.55 -27.80
N ALA A 125 -4.28 -4.20 -27.43
CA ALA A 125 -2.91 -3.75 -27.72
C ALA A 125 -2.58 -3.67 -29.22
N GLU A 126 -3.38 -4.29 -30.11
CA GLU A 126 -3.21 -4.14 -31.54
C GLU A 126 -3.51 -2.70 -32.01
N THR A 127 -4.38 -1.98 -31.29
CA THR A 127 -4.86 -0.65 -31.66
C THR A 127 -4.63 0.41 -30.59
N ARG A 128 -4.31 0.02 -29.34
CA ARG A 128 -4.13 0.89 -28.20
C ARG A 128 -2.70 0.83 -27.66
N ASP A 129 -2.03 1.96 -27.67
CA ASP A 129 -0.63 2.07 -27.20
C ASP A 129 -0.52 1.85 -25.68
N ASP A 130 -1.49 2.34 -24.89
CA ASP A 130 -1.52 2.16 -23.43
C ASP A 130 -1.60 0.67 -23.02
N CYS A 131 -2.34 -0.15 -23.74
CA CYS A 131 -2.38 -1.59 -23.53
C CYS A 131 -1.07 -2.27 -23.97
N ARG A 132 -0.47 -1.82 -25.05
CA ARG A 132 0.84 -2.32 -25.52
C ARG A 132 1.94 -2.01 -24.51
N ASP A 133 2.01 -0.77 -24.04
CA ASP A 133 2.97 -0.32 -23.03
C ASP A 133 2.82 -1.12 -21.74
N PHE A 134 1.58 -1.40 -21.32
CA PHE A 134 1.33 -2.25 -20.16
C PHE A 134 1.86 -3.67 -20.34
N LEU A 135 1.60 -4.30 -21.51
CA LEU A 135 2.07 -5.66 -21.80
C LEU A 135 3.59 -5.74 -21.84
N ASP A 136 4.26 -4.74 -22.41
CA ASP A 136 5.73 -4.66 -22.47
C ASP A 136 6.33 -4.54 -21.05
N VAL A 137 5.72 -3.71 -20.21
CA VAL A 137 6.12 -3.60 -18.79
C VAL A 137 5.89 -4.91 -18.05
N LEU A 138 4.72 -5.53 -18.25
CA LEU A 138 4.40 -6.80 -17.61
C LEU A 138 5.37 -7.90 -18.02
N ALA A 139 5.72 -8.00 -19.31
CA ALA A 139 6.70 -8.96 -19.79
C ALA A 139 8.07 -8.76 -19.14
N ARG A 140 8.53 -7.50 -19.02
CA ARG A 140 9.77 -7.13 -18.35
C ARG A 140 9.73 -7.50 -16.87
N TYR A 141 8.65 -7.18 -16.15
CA TYR A 141 8.52 -7.49 -14.73
C TYR A 141 8.47 -9.00 -14.46
N ARG A 142 7.81 -9.75 -15.33
CA ARG A 142 7.82 -11.22 -15.25
C ARG A 142 9.21 -11.82 -15.41
N ALA A 143 10.02 -11.30 -16.32
CA ALA A 143 11.41 -11.73 -16.48
C ALA A 143 12.24 -11.38 -15.23
N LEU A 144 12.15 -10.13 -14.73
CA LEU A 144 12.89 -9.68 -13.56
C LEU A 144 12.48 -10.43 -12.28
N SER A 145 11.20 -10.78 -12.13
CA SER A 145 10.71 -11.50 -10.94
C SER A 145 11.27 -12.93 -10.81
N ILE A 146 11.81 -13.48 -11.89
CA ILE A 146 12.49 -14.79 -11.88
C ILE A 146 13.97 -14.63 -11.52
N GLU A 147 14.59 -13.53 -11.94
CA GLU A 147 16.03 -13.29 -11.80
C GLU A 147 16.41 -12.66 -10.46
N LEU A 148 15.54 -11.78 -9.95
CA LEU A 148 15.81 -10.98 -8.75
C LEU A 148 15.16 -11.58 -7.48
N PRO A 149 15.77 -11.38 -6.31
CA PRO A 149 15.09 -11.55 -5.04
C PRO A 149 13.83 -10.67 -4.98
N LEU A 150 12.83 -11.08 -4.20
CA LEU A 150 11.55 -10.37 -4.11
C LEU A 150 11.71 -8.90 -3.68
N SER A 151 12.56 -8.65 -2.68
CA SER A 151 12.82 -7.30 -2.18
C SER A 151 13.46 -6.40 -3.23
N GLU A 152 14.44 -6.91 -3.99
CA GLU A 152 15.09 -6.19 -5.08
C GLU A 152 14.13 -5.95 -6.26
N PHE A 153 13.32 -6.96 -6.60
CA PHE A 153 12.28 -6.82 -7.61
C PHE A 153 11.25 -5.77 -7.23
N LEU A 154 10.78 -5.79 -5.98
CA LEU A 154 9.80 -4.81 -5.49
C LEU A 154 10.38 -3.39 -5.46
N TRP A 155 11.65 -3.23 -5.05
CA TRP A 155 12.37 -1.97 -5.16
C TRP A 155 12.44 -1.47 -6.60
N HIS A 156 12.75 -2.36 -7.55
CA HIS A 156 12.78 -2.02 -8.97
C HIS A 156 11.41 -1.50 -9.45
N VAL A 157 10.32 -2.16 -9.07
CA VAL A 157 8.95 -1.72 -9.40
C VAL A 157 8.64 -0.35 -8.80
N VAL A 158 9.01 -0.13 -7.53
CA VAL A 158 8.78 1.14 -6.82
C VAL A 158 9.53 2.30 -7.48
N ASP A 159 10.75 2.05 -7.94
CA ASP A 159 11.58 3.06 -8.63
C ASP A 159 11.11 3.30 -10.07
N ASP A 160 10.93 2.25 -10.88
CA ASP A 160 10.50 2.31 -12.28
C ASP A 160 9.16 3.04 -12.45
N ARG A 161 8.24 2.87 -11.49
CA ARG A 161 6.92 3.52 -11.50
C ARG A 161 6.84 4.79 -10.64
N ALA A 162 7.96 5.27 -10.13
CA ALA A 162 8.02 6.45 -9.27
C ALA A 162 6.99 6.42 -8.12
N VAL A 163 6.74 5.23 -7.54
CA VAL A 163 5.68 5.01 -6.53
C VAL A 163 5.85 5.94 -5.34
N MET A 164 7.10 6.20 -4.91
CA MET A 164 7.38 7.11 -3.81
C MET A 164 6.96 8.55 -4.11
N ALA A 165 7.16 9.02 -5.35
CA ALA A 165 6.75 10.35 -5.78
C ALA A 165 5.23 10.45 -5.91
N LEU A 166 4.60 9.44 -6.52
CA LEU A 166 3.14 9.37 -6.67
C LEU A 166 2.45 9.37 -5.30
N THR A 167 2.87 8.52 -4.39
CA THR A 167 2.27 8.41 -3.06
C THR A 167 2.49 9.68 -2.23
N SER A 168 3.66 10.33 -2.34
CA SER A 168 3.95 11.57 -1.63
C SER A 168 3.08 12.76 -2.11
N ALA A 169 2.63 12.74 -3.35
CA ALA A 169 1.76 13.78 -3.93
C ALA A 169 0.27 13.60 -3.57
N MET A 170 -0.11 12.46 -3.00
CA MET A 170 -1.49 12.16 -2.59
C MET A 170 -1.78 12.69 -1.16
N PRO A 171 -3.07 12.84 -0.78
CA PRO A 171 -3.43 13.08 0.61
C PRO A 171 -2.79 12.05 1.55
N ASP A 172 -2.35 12.46 2.73
CA ASP A 172 -1.61 11.63 3.70
C ASP A 172 -0.31 11.01 3.13
N GLY A 173 0.37 11.71 2.21
CA GLY A 173 1.51 11.21 1.46
C GLY A 173 2.64 10.64 2.33
N GLU A 174 2.91 11.23 3.49
CA GLU A 174 3.89 10.72 4.44
C GLU A 174 3.50 9.35 5.00
N LEU A 175 2.22 9.13 5.33
CA LEU A 175 1.71 7.84 5.78
C LEU A 175 1.78 6.80 4.65
N ARG A 176 1.35 7.18 3.44
CA ARG A 176 1.41 6.30 2.27
C ARG A 176 2.84 5.88 1.94
N ARG A 177 3.78 6.81 1.99
CA ARG A 177 5.20 6.52 1.81
C ARG A 177 5.71 5.51 2.86
N ARG A 178 5.33 5.67 4.12
CA ARG A 178 5.68 4.70 5.19
C ARG A 178 5.10 3.32 4.91
N ASN A 179 3.87 3.24 4.40
CA ASN A 179 3.26 1.97 4.04
C ASN A 179 4.05 1.27 2.91
N VAL A 180 4.50 2.01 1.89
CA VAL A 180 5.36 1.44 0.84
C VAL A 180 6.68 0.93 1.42
N LEU A 181 7.34 1.70 2.29
CA LEU A 181 8.58 1.26 2.95
C LEU A 181 8.38 0.03 3.83
N LEU A 182 7.25 -0.03 4.56
CA LEU A 182 6.91 -1.20 5.36
C LEU A 182 6.66 -2.44 4.48
N LEU A 183 6.05 -2.29 3.31
CA LEU A 183 5.88 -3.40 2.36
C LEU A 183 7.23 -3.94 1.87
N LEU A 184 8.18 -3.06 1.58
CA LEU A 184 9.55 -3.42 1.19
C LEU A 184 10.28 -4.17 2.32
N ASP A 185 10.12 -3.71 3.57
CA ASP A 185 10.69 -4.38 4.74
C ASP A 185 10.08 -5.77 4.96
N LEU A 186 8.75 -5.90 4.81
CA LEU A 186 8.06 -7.19 4.87
C LEU A 186 8.53 -8.15 3.77
N ALA A 187 8.79 -7.65 2.55
CA ALA A 187 9.35 -8.47 1.47
C ALA A 187 10.73 -9.02 1.85
N GLN A 188 11.58 -8.18 2.44
CA GLN A 188 12.91 -8.61 2.91
C GLN A 188 12.81 -9.61 4.07
N GLN A 189 11.89 -9.42 5.00
CA GLN A 189 11.65 -10.38 6.08
C GLN A 189 11.13 -11.71 5.55
N PHE A 190 10.23 -11.68 4.57
CA PHE A 190 9.70 -12.89 3.93
C PHE A 190 10.82 -13.72 3.28
N GLU A 191 11.79 -13.11 2.62
CA GLU A 191 12.95 -13.80 2.05
C GLU A 191 13.80 -14.49 3.12
N GLN A 192 13.93 -13.89 4.31
CA GLN A 192 14.68 -14.48 5.43
C GLN A 192 14.06 -15.81 5.93
N THR A 193 12.78 -16.04 5.68
CA THR A 193 12.12 -17.32 5.99
C THR A 193 12.50 -18.46 5.04
N GLY A 194 13.32 -18.19 4.02
CA GLY A 194 13.76 -19.16 3.02
C GLY A 194 12.87 -19.18 1.77
N ALA A 195 11.83 -18.36 1.71
CA ALA A 195 11.02 -18.17 0.53
C ALA A 195 11.82 -17.43 -0.56
N ARG A 196 11.75 -17.92 -1.80
CA ARG A 196 12.45 -17.30 -2.94
C ARG A 196 11.44 -16.91 -4.00
N GLY A 197 11.44 -15.60 -4.36
CA GLY A 197 10.60 -15.05 -5.41
C GLY A 197 9.13 -14.83 -4.99
N LEU A 198 8.28 -14.51 -5.98
CA LEU A 198 6.85 -14.27 -5.80
C LEU A 198 6.08 -15.53 -5.42
N ARG A 199 6.54 -16.69 -5.90
CA ARG A 199 5.98 -18.02 -5.60
C ARG A 199 6.92 -18.79 -4.68
N THR A 200 6.41 -19.21 -3.54
CA THR A 200 6.95 -20.34 -2.81
C THR A 200 6.36 -21.63 -3.37
N CYS A 201 7.06 -22.77 -3.21
CA CYS A 201 6.56 -24.09 -3.65
C CYS A 201 5.24 -24.52 -3.00
N ASP A 202 4.81 -23.83 -1.93
CA ASP A 202 3.55 -24.01 -1.23
C ASP A 202 2.61 -22.85 -1.57
N ARG A 203 1.53 -23.14 -2.30
CA ARG A 203 0.50 -22.19 -2.72
C ARG A 203 -0.18 -21.41 -1.57
N GLU A 204 0.02 -21.83 -0.34
CA GLU A 204 -0.54 -21.20 0.86
C GLU A 204 0.30 -20.01 1.38
N HIS A 205 1.51 -19.78 0.81
CA HIS A 205 2.47 -18.81 1.32
C HIS A 205 3.03 -17.86 0.24
N ASP A 206 2.24 -17.53 -0.78
CA ASP A 206 2.64 -16.50 -1.73
C ASP A 206 2.66 -15.12 -1.04
N PHE A 207 3.72 -14.33 -1.26
CA PHE A 207 3.91 -13.04 -0.58
C PHE A 207 2.69 -12.13 -0.69
N TYR A 208 2.11 -11.99 -1.89
CA TYR A 208 0.96 -11.12 -2.13
C TYR A 208 -0.37 -11.63 -1.53
N THR A 209 -0.42 -12.88 -1.07
CA THR A 209 -1.54 -13.45 -0.31
C THR A 209 -1.27 -13.44 1.20
N ALA A 210 0.01 -13.46 1.61
CA ALA A 210 0.43 -13.40 3.01
C ALA A 210 0.42 -11.95 3.56
N VAL A 211 0.55 -10.95 2.69
CA VAL A 211 0.45 -9.52 2.97
C VAL A 211 -0.98 -9.05 2.67
#